data_6fdf38a2b0739c63ad65a892527f5b7b
#
_entry.id   6fdf38a2b0739c63ad65a892527f5b7b
#
_cell.length_a   1.000
_cell.length_b   1.000
_cell.length_c   1.000
_cell.angle_alpha   90.00
_cell.angle_beta   90.00
_cell.angle_gamma   90.00
#
_symmetry.space_group_name_H-M   'P 1'
#
loop_
_entity.id
_entity.type
_entity.pdbx_description
1 polymer ?
#
loop_
_entity_poly.entity_id
_entity_poly.type
_entity_poly.pdbx_seq_one_letter_code
_entity_poly.pdbx_strand_id
1 'polypeptide(L)'
;MKKKEMFTMDEIPYDILNEHGLTQEMVDDLPENVVENLLAGGRTPVLPFEIDGKKGKASFSLVKTEEGVDVFVMPYFDHINMDGFDEEQQKTLRSGKVLLAAVADKPEMYYQLDEATNQIVSCPKSVIDHNLEILQKQSGVSEEDAKLLAGGEVTTFFKEKGSVSYRIDLAEDKGIRITRGNKYDAALDEDRLPHYSFGIYGCWVNDENSGLSYVNEEDYTEEMQDVQSDLAQKARHNSAMGR
;
A
#
# COMPACT_ATOMS: atom_id res chain seq x y z
N MET A 1 17.22 -1.64 -0.09
CA MET A 1 17.30 -3.01 -0.70
C MET A 1 16.06 -3.17 -1.56
N LYS A 2 16.19 -3.30 -2.89
CA LYS A 2 15.01 -3.47 -3.77
C LYS A 2 14.15 -4.63 -3.29
N LYS A 3 12.83 -4.46 -3.21
CA LYS A 3 11.89 -5.54 -2.95
C LYS A 3 12.06 -6.57 -4.07
N LYS A 4 11.91 -7.86 -3.77
CA LYS A 4 11.95 -8.90 -4.82
C LYS A 4 10.67 -8.77 -5.62
N GLU A 5 10.78 -8.42 -6.87
CA GLU A 5 9.65 -8.35 -7.79
C GLU A 5 8.97 -9.72 -7.91
N MET A 6 7.66 -9.74 -7.74
CA MET A 6 6.81 -10.92 -7.96
C MET A 6 6.24 -10.92 -9.38
N PHE A 7 6.17 -9.74 -10.00
CA PHE A 7 5.65 -9.47 -11.33
C PHE A 7 6.69 -8.68 -12.13
N THR A 8 6.61 -8.74 -13.44
CA THR A 8 7.40 -7.93 -14.38
C THR A 8 6.51 -6.84 -14.99
N MET A 9 7.11 -5.81 -15.58
CA MET A 9 6.37 -4.75 -16.28
C MET A 9 5.46 -5.30 -17.37
N ASP A 10 5.91 -6.34 -18.11
CA ASP A 10 5.15 -6.97 -19.19
C ASP A 10 3.93 -7.77 -18.67
N GLU A 11 3.89 -8.07 -17.39
CA GLU A 11 2.77 -8.78 -16.74
C GLU A 11 1.70 -7.82 -16.21
N ILE A 12 1.88 -6.49 -16.31
CA ILE A 12 0.86 -5.52 -15.88
C ILE A 12 -0.37 -5.66 -16.80
N PRO A 13 -1.55 -5.98 -16.22
CA PRO A 13 -2.75 -6.20 -16.99
C PRO A 13 -3.45 -4.86 -17.32
N TYR A 14 -2.89 -4.10 -18.27
CA TYR A 14 -3.39 -2.77 -18.66
C TYR A 14 -4.86 -2.77 -19.06
N ASP A 15 -5.33 -3.83 -19.74
CA ASP A 15 -6.73 -3.94 -20.13
C ASP A 15 -7.66 -3.97 -18.92
N ILE A 16 -7.29 -4.77 -17.89
CA ILE A 16 -8.07 -4.86 -16.64
C ILE A 16 -8.01 -3.54 -15.87
N LEU A 17 -6.83 -2.91 -15.78
CA LEU A 17 -6.67 -1.61 -15.13
C LEU A 17 -7.50 -0.54 -15.83
N ASN A 18 -7.55 -0.55 -17.16
CA ASN A 18 -8.36 0.38 -17.94
C ASN A 18 -9.86 0.16 -17.74
N GLU A 19 -10.33 -1.07 -17.57
CA GLU A 19 -11.71 -1.36 -17.16
C GLU A 19 -12.07 -0.75 -15.80
N HIS A 20 -11.07 -0.59 -14.94
CA HIS A 20 -11.18 0.10 -13.65
C HIS A 20 -10.84 1.60 -13.73
N GLY A 21 -10.74 2.17 -14.94
CA GLY A 21 -10.57 3.60 -15.15
C GLY A 21 -9.14 4.13 -14.95
N LEU A 22 -8.15 3.24 -14.86
CA LEU A 22 -6.73 3.59 -14.91
C LEU A 22 -6.22 3.37 -16.32
N THR A 23 -6.04 4.46 -17.08
CA THR A 23 -5.49 4.35 -18.43
C THR A 23 -4.03 3.90 -18.42
N GLN A 24 -3.56 3.37 -19.54
CA GLN A 24 -2.14 2.99 -19.66
C GLN A 24 -1.22 4.18 -19.38
N GLU A 25 -1.56 5.37 -19.87
CA GLU A 25 -0.79 6.60 -19.64
C GLU A 25 -0.68 6.93 -18.14
N MET A 26 -1.77 6.80 -17.39
CA MET A 26 -1.78 6.99 -15.94
C MET A 26 -0.86 5.98 -15.24
N VAL A 27 -0.87 4.73 -15.68
CA VAL A 27 -0.04 3.67 -15.09
C VAL A 27 1.44 3.86 -15.43
N ASP A 28 1.75 4.22 -16.68
CA ASP A 28 3.12 4.47 -17.15
C ASP A 28 3.76 5.69 -16.44
N ASP A 29 2.94 6.66 -16.03
CA ASP A 29 3.37 7.86 -15.29
C ASP A 29 3.40 7.67 -13.76
N LEU A 30 3.07 6.47 -13.23
CA LEU A 30 3.17 6.22 -11.79
C LEU A 30 4.60 6.45 -11.30
N PRO A 31 4.78 7.06 -10.11
CA PRO A 31 6.10 7.19 -9.49
C PRO A 31 6.84 5.85 -9.40
N GLU A 32 8.15 5.84 -9.65
CA GLU A 32 8.97 4.62 -9.72
C GLU A 32 8.80 3.73 -8.48
N ASN A 33 8.76 4.32 -7.28
CA ASN A 33 8.57 3.59 -6.03
C ASN A 33 7.16 2.97 -5.90
N VAL A 34 6.13 3.57 -6.50
CA VAL A 34 4.77 3.02 -6.57
C VAL A 34 4.75 1.80 -7.49
N VAL A 35 5.39 1.92 -8.67
CA VAL A 35 5.53 0.81 -9.62
C VAL A 35 6.34 -0.33 -9.00
N GLU A 36 7.50 -0.04 -8.38
CA GLU A 36 8.31 -1.06 -7.68
C GLU A 36 7.50 -1.78 -6.58
N ASN A 37 6.66 -1.05 -5.85
CA ASN A 37 5.79 -1.64 -4.84
C ASN A 37 4.72 -2.53 -5.46
N LEU A 38 4.08 -2.08 -6.54
CA LEU A 38 3.06 -2.84 -7.28
C LEU A 38 3.64 -4.14 -7.84
N LEU A 39 4.80 -4.08 -8.49
CA LEU A 39 5.52 -5.25 -9.02
C LEU A 39 6.02 -6.20 -7.91
N ALA A 40 6.24 -5.70 -6.72
CA ALA A 40 6.57 -6.52 -5.55
C ALA A 40 5.34 -7.18 -4.89
N GLY A 41 4.14 -7.03 -5.48
CA GLY A 41 2.88 -7.54 -4.94
C GLY A 41 2.30 -6.66 -3.82
N GLY A 42 2.79 -5.44 -3.65
CA GLY A 42 2.19 -4.44 -2.77
C GLY A 42 1.05 -3.70 -3.47
N ARG A 43 0.41 -2.80 -2.74
CA ARG A 43 -0.69 -1.99 -3.28
C ARG A 43 -0.24 -0.57 -3.61
N THR A 44 -0.92 0.05 -4.55
CA THR A 44 -0.72 1.47 -4.86
C THR A 44 -1.22 2.34 -3.69
N PRO A 45 -0.82 3.61 -3.59
CA PRO A 45 -1.60 4.62 -2.91
C PRO A 45 -3.04 4.64 -3.43
N VAL A 46 -3.92 5.40 -2.79
CA VAL A 46 -5.28 5.61 -3.29
C VAL A 46 -5.20 6.45 -4.56
N LEU A 47 -5.70 5.89 -5.67
CA LEU A 47 -5.75 6.48 -6.99
C LEU A 47 -7.20 6.80 -7.39
N PRO A 48 -7.46 7.83 -8.20
CA PRO A 48 -8.76 8.07 -8.77
C PRO A 48 -9.08 6.99 -9.81
N PHE A 49 -10.35 6.68 -9.96
CA PHE A 49 -10.86 5.86 -11.07
C PHE A 49 -12.18 6.41 -11.59
N GLU A 50 -12.53 6.05 -12.83
CA GLU A 50 -13.83 6.35 -13.41
C GLU A 50 -14.38 5.12 -14.15
N ILE A 51 -15.52 4.60 -13.70
CA ILE A 51 -16.22 3.47 -14.32
C ILE A 51 -17.63 3.92 -14.64
N ASP A 52 -18.06 3.80 -15.91
CA ASP A 52 -19.40 4.18 -16.37
C ASP A 52 -19.79 5.61 -15.97
N GLY A 53 -18.86 6.55 -16.03
CA GLY A 53 -19.06 7.96 -15.64
C GLY A 53 -19.16 8.20 -14.13
N LYS A 54 -18.93 7.18 -13.30
CA LYS A 54 -18.87 7.30 -11.84
C LYS A 54 -17.42 7.40 -11.40
N LYS A 55 -17.10 8.52 -10.77
CA LYS A 55 -15.78 8.76 -10.19
C LYS A 55 -15.69 8.16 -8.79
N GLY A 56 -14.55 7.57 -8.48
CA GLY A 56 -14.23 7.02 -7.17
C GLY A 56 -12.73 7.06 -6.92
N LYS A 57 -12.34 6.49 -5.80
CA LYS A 57 -10.94 6.31 -5.41
C LYS A 57 -10.74 4.87 -4.92
N ALA A 58 -9.59 4.27 -5.23
CA ALA A 58 -9.23 2.92 -4.79
C ALA A 58 -7.71 2.75 -4.72
N SER A 59 -7.26 1.78 -3.94
CA SER A 59 -5.92 1.21 -4.09
C SER A 59 -5.99 -0.06 -4.93
N PHE A 60 -4.93 -0.34 -5.66
CA PHE A 60 -4.82 -1.47 -6.58
C PHE A 60 -3.63 -2.34 -6.22
N SER A 61 -3.76 -3.66 -6.36
CA SER A 61 -2.65 -4.60 -6.28
C SER A 61 -2.77 -5.68 -7.34
N LEU A 62 -1.64 -6.26 -7.76
CA LEU A 62 -1.61 -7.36 -8.70
C LEU A 62 -1.71 -8.69 -7.95
N VAL A 63 -2.49 -9.61 -8.46
CA VAL A 63 -2.65 -10.95 -7.92
C VAL A 63 -2.44 -12.00 -9.00
N LYS A 64 -1.72 -13.10 -8.66
CA LYS A 64 -1.57 -14.24 -9.56
C LYS A 64 -2.79 -15.14 -9.44
N THR A 65 -3.41 -15.43 -10.57
CA THR A 65 -4.50 -16.40 -10.70
C THR A 65 -4.07 -17.58 -11.58
N GLU A 66 -4.91 -18.59 -11.73
CA GLU A 66 -4.66 -19.70 -12.66
C GLU A 66 -4.68 -19.25 -14.12
N GLU A 67 -5.38 -18.16 -14.42
CA GLU A 67 -5.56 -17.61 -15.78
C GLU A 67 -4.52 -16.54 -16.13
N GLY A 68 -3.70 -16.09 -15.16
CA GLY A 68 -2.69 -15.05 -15.37
C GLY A 68 -2.61 -14.07 -14.21
N VAL A 69 -2.35 -12.81 -14.53
CA VAL A 69 -2.32 -11.71 -13.56
C VAL A 69 -3.65 -10.97 -13.61
N ASP A 70 -4.24 -10.77 -12.45
CA ASP A 70 -5.47 -10.02 -12.24
C ASP A 70 -5.24 -8.83 -11.31
N VAL A 71 -6.23 -7.96 -11.14
CA VAL A 71 -6.17 -6.76 -10.33
C VAL A 71 -7.13 -6.86 -9.15
N PHE A 72 -6.59 -6.74 -7.95
CA PHE A 72 -7.42 -6.60 -6.77
C PHE A 72 -7.64 -5.12 -6.45
N VAL A 73 -8.89 -4.69 -6.43
CA VAL A 73 -9.31 -3.30 -6.21
C VAL A 73 -9.84 -3.15 -4.79
N MET A 74 -9.29 -2.19 -4.05
CA MET A 74 -9.74 -1.82 -2.71
C MET A 74 -10.33 -0.41 -2.75
N PRO A 75 -11.66 -0.26 -2.85
CA PRO A 75 -12.31 1.05 -2.91
C PRO A 75 -12.04 1.89 -1.65
N TYR A 76 -11.85 3.19 -1.83
CA TYR A 76 -11.79 4.15 -0.73
C TYR A 76 -13.20 4.60 -0.35
N PHE A 77 -13.45 4.73 0.94
CA PHE A 77 -14.71 5.24 1.48
C PHE A 77 -14.48 6.55 2.26
N ASP A 78 -15.35 7.53 2.05
CA ASP A 78 -15.28 8.80 2.80
C ASP A 78 -15.59 8.62 4.31
N HIS A 79 -16.29 7.55 4.65
CA HIS A 79 -16.68 7.25 6.02
C HIS A 79 -16.39 5.80 6.39
N ILE A 80 -15.82 5.61 7.57
CA ILE A 80 -15.57 4.28 8.12
C ILE A 80 -16.88 3.70 8.65
N ASN A 81 -17.32 2.58 8.10
CA ASN A 81 -18.45 1.83 8.66
C ASN A 81 -17.96 0.96 9.84
N MET A 82 -18.42 1.28 11.04
CA MET A 82 -18.14 0.53 12.27
C MET A 82 -19.39 -0.15 12.85
N ASP A 83 -20.41 -0.38 12.04
CA ASP A 83 -21.62 -1.06 12.48
C ASP A 83 -21.31 -2.48 12.98
N GLY A 84 -21.91 -2.83 14.10
CA GLY A 84 -21.72 -4.14 14.73
C GLY A 84 -20.54 -4.23 15.71
N PHE A 85 -19.71 -3.19 15.82
CA PHE A 85 -18.64 -3.11 16.81
C PHE A 85 -19.09 -2.25 18.01
N ASP A 86 -18.80 -2.72 19.22
CA ASP A 86 -19.02 -1.92 20.44
C ASP A 86 -17.97 -0.80 20.58
N GLU A 87 -18.15 0.10 21.56
CA GLU A 87 -17.29 1.28 21.73
C GLU A 87 -15.80 0.92 21.97
N GLU A 88 -15.53 -0.16 22.70
CA GLU A 88 -14.17 -0.58 23.02
C GLU A 88 -13.49 -1.20 21.80
N GLN A 89 -14.23 -1.99 21.04
CA GLN A 89 -13.81 -2.54 19.76
C GLN A 89 -13.54 -1.43 18.74
N GLN A 90 -14.42 -0.46 18.59
CA GLN A 90 -14.23 0.70 17.72
C GLN A 90 -12.98 1.51 18.10
N LYS A 91 -12.73 1.70 19.40
CA LYS A 91 -11.53 2.38 19.88
C LYS A 91 -10.26 1.61 19.50
N THR A 92 -10.29 0.28 19.62
CA THR A 92 -9.17 -0.59 19.22
C THR A 92 -8.89 -0.47 17.72
N LEU A 93 -9.92 -0.56 16.89
CA LEU A 93 -9.81 -0.42 15.44
C LEU A 93 -9.29 0.96 15.03
N ARG A 94 -9.80 2.05 15.62
CA ARG A 94 -9.34 3.42 15.37
C ARG A 94 -7.91 3.68 15.81
N SER A 95 -7.35 2.85 16.69
CA SER A 95 -5.94 2.94 17.06
C SER A 95 -4.99 2.22 16.10
N GLY A 96 -5.50 1.71 14.97
CA GLY A 96 -4.74 0.94 13.98
C GLY A 96 -4.40 -0.49 14.42
N LYS A 97 -4.88 -0.91 15.59
CA LYS A 97 -4.65 -2.27 16.10
C LYS A 97 -5.59 -3.27 15.44
N VAL A 98 -5.11 -4.51 15.37
CA VAL A 98 -5.97 -5.63 14.97
C VAL A 98 -6.87 -6.05 16.15
N LEU A 99 -8.08 -6.42 15.84
CA LEU A 99 -9.10 -6.89 16.79
C LEU A 99 -9.50 -8.32 16.42
N LEU A 100 -9.37 -9.27 17.36
CA LEU A 100 -9.98 -10.60 17.23
C LEU A 100 -11.35 -10.59 17.93
N ALA A 101 -12.41 -10.78 17.17
CA ALA A 101 -13.78 -10.77 17.70
C ALA A 101 -14.73 -11.64 16.87
N ALA A 102 -15.82 -12.06 17.53
CA ALA A 102 -17.02 -12.56 16.85
C ALA A 102 -17.99 -11.36 16.73
N VAL A 103 -18.28 -10.92 15.52
CA VAL A 103 -19.16 -9.77 15.27
C VAL A 103 -20.43 -10.28 14.60
N ALA A 104 -21.58 -9.90 15.15
CA ALA A 104 -22.87 -10.46 14.80
C ALA A 104 -22.83 -12.01 14.90
N ASP A 105 -23.47 -12.72 14.02
CA ASP A 105 -23.50 -14.20 14.02
C ASP A 105 -22.31 -14.84 13.26
N LYS A 106 -21.21 -14.09 13.05
CA LYS A 106 -20.02 -14.62 12.36
C LYS A 106 -19.06 -15.28 13.35
N PRO A 107 -18.27 -16.28 12.89
CA PRO A 107 -17.20 -16.86 13.69
C PRO A 107 -16.15 -15.80 14.06
N GLU A 108 -15.25 -16.12 14.99
CA GLU A 108 -14.12 -15.27 15.33
C GLU A 108 -13.29 -14.96 14.08
N MET A 109 -13.11 -13.68 13.83
CA MET A 109 -12.29 -13.16 12.74
C MET A 109 -11.38 -12.04 13.28
N TYR A 110 -10.26 -11.87 12.62
CA TYR A 110 -9.46 -10.67 12.78
C TYR A 110 -10.06 -9.53 11.97
N TYR A 111 -10.16 -8.36 12.59
CA TYR A 111 -10.60 -7.11 11.98
C TYR A 111 -9.54 -6.05 12.17
N GLN A 112 -9.36 -5.19 11.18
CA GLN A 112 -8.45 -4.06 11.25
C GLN A 112 -8.98 -2.91 10.40
N LEU A 113 -8.78 -1.67 10.86
CA LEU A 113 -9.02 -0.50 10.04
C LEU A 113 -7.87 -0.35 9.06
N ASP A 114 -8.17 -0.42 7.78
CA ASP A 114 -7.28 0.05 6.72
C ASP A 114 -7.47 1.57 6.57
N GLU A 115 -6.56 2.34 7.18
CA GLU A 115 -6.62 3.81 7.18
C GLU A 115 -6.48 4.40 5.77
N ALA A 116 -5.79 3.69 4.87
CA ALA A 116 -5.60 4.18 3.50
C ALA A 116 -6.92 4.17 2.70
N THR A 117 -7.81 3.20 2.93
CA THR A 117 -9.09 3.07 2.21
C THR A 117 -10.31 3.31 3.08
N ASN A 118 -10.15 3.64 4.36
CA ASN A 118 -11.22 3.80 5.35
C ASN A 118 -12.13 2.58 5.46
N GLN A 119 -11.58 1.38 5.28
CA GLN A 119 -12.34 0.13 5.37
C GLN A 119 -11.97 -0.68 6.60
N ILE A 120 -12.96 -1.36 7.17
CA ILE A 120 -12.69 -2.46 8.09
C ILE A 120 -12.46 -3.73 7.27
N VAL A 121 -11.20 -4.12 7.16
CA VAL A 121 -10.79 -5.39 6.54
C VAL A 121 -10.91 -6.51 7.56
N SER A 122 -11.25 -7.71 7.09
CA SER A 122 -11.38 -8.87 7.97
C SER A 122 -10.75 -10.12 7.36
N CYS A 123 -10.22 -10.97 8.23
CA CYS A 123 -9.62 -12.24 7.84
C CYS A 123 -10.03 -13.33 8.83
N PRO A 124 -10.41 -14.53 8.37
CA PRO A 124 -10.69 -15.66 9.26
C PRO A 124 -9.50 -15.95 10.20
N LYS A 125 -9.79 -16.19 11.47
CA LYS A 125 -8.78 -16.52 12.48
C LYS A 125 -7.86 -17.66 12.01
N SER A 126 -8.43 -18.70 11.42
CA SER A 126 -7.68 -19.88 10.95
C SER A 126 -6.61 -19.55 9.89
N VAL A 127 -6.84 -18.53 9.07
CA VAL A 127 -5.87 -18.09 8.04
C VAL A 127 -4.68 -17.41 8.71
N ILE A 128 -4.93 -16.50 9.63
CA ILE A 128 -3.86 -15.81 10.36
C ILE A 128 -3.08 -16.78 11.25
N ASP A 129 -3.76 -17.69 11.96
CA ASP A 129 -3.11 -18.71 12.77
C ASP A 129 -2.16 -19.58 11.91
N HIS A 130 -2.62 -20.03 10.74
CA HIS A 130 -1.80 -20.77 9.79
C HIS A 130 -0.58 -19.96 9.31
N ASN A 131 -0.75 -18.70 8.98
CA ASN A 131 0.33 -17.84 8.52
C ASN A 131 1.35 -17.55 9.65
N LEU A 132 0.90 -17.41 10.90
CA LEU A 132 1.76 -17.30 12.06
C LEU A 132 2.58 -18.61 12.30
N GLU A 133 1.99 -19.78 12.12
CA GLU A 133 2.73 -21.05 12.16
C GLU A 133 3.82 -21.13 11.09
N ILE A 134 3.53 -20.67 9.87
CA ILE A 134 4.53 -20.60 8.80
C ILE A 134 5.65 -19.62 9.20
N LEU A 135 5.29 -18.46 9.72
CA LEU A 135 6.25 -17.45 10.18
C LEU A 135 7.19 -18.01 11.28
N GLN A 136 6.64 -18.73 12.28
CA GLN A 136 7.43 -19.39 13.31
C GLN A 136 8.45 -20.38 12.71
N LYS A 137 8.00 -21.23 11.80
CA LYS A 137 8.86 -22.25 11.15
C LYS A 137 9.98 -21.62 10.29
N GLN A 138 9.69 -20.51 9.62
CA GLN A 138 10.63 -19.90 8.66
C GLN A 138 11.53 -18.82 9.27
N SER A 139 11.07 -18.11 10.30
CA SER A 139 11.73 -16.90 10.81
C SER A 139 12.26 -17.06 12.23
N GLY A 140 11.98 -18.16 12.92
CA GLY A 140 12.41 -18.40 14.28
C GLY A 140 11.68 -17.53 15.32
N VAL A 141 10.49 -17.03 14.96
CA VAL A 141 9.58 -16.36 15.90
C VAL A 141 9.15 -17.38 16.95
N SER A 142 9.29 -17.03 18.24
CA SER A 142 8.92 -17.91 19.33
C SER A 142 7.39 -18.09 19.45
N GLU A 143 6.95 -19.10 20.19
CA GLU A 143 5.53 -19.28 20.47
C GLU A 143 4.94 -18.11 21.28
N GLU A 144 5.75 -17.51 22.17
CA GLU A 144 5.35 -16.36 22.96
C GLU A 144 5.17 -15.12 22.07
N ASP A 145 6.14 -14.87 21.16
CA ASP A 145 6.04 -13.78 20.19
C ASP A 145 4.86 -13.96 19.24
N ALA A 146 4.57 -15.19 18.81
CA ALA A 146 3.40 -15.45 17.97
C ALA A 146 2.08 -15.17 18.71
N LYS A 147 2.01 -15.44 20.02
CA LYS A 147 0.85 -15.06 20.85
C LYS A 147 0.70 -13.55 20.99
N LEU A 148 1.82 -12.81 21.13
CA LEU A 148 1.79 -11.36 21.15
C LEU A 148 1.31 -10.80 19.80
N LEU A 149 1.82 -11.35 18.69
CA LEU A 149 1.34 -10.99 17.35
C LEU A 149 -0.15 -11.26 17.18
N ALA A 150 -0.62 -12.45 17.58
CA ALA A 150 -2.04 -12.80 17.54
C ALA A 150 -2.91 -11.84 18.39
N GLY A 151 -2.35 -11.27 19.46
CA GLY A 151 -2.97 -10.22 20.26
C GLY A 151 -2.88 -8.81 19.67
N GLY A 152 -2.29 -8.67 18.47
CA GLY A 152 -2.17 -7.38 17.78
C GLY A 152 -0.94 -6.54 18.18
N GLU A 153 -0.01 -7.14 18.90
CA GLU A 153 1.23 -6.47 19.29
C GLU A 153 2.28 -6.55 18.18
N VAL A 154 3.26 -5.64 18.20
CA VAL A 154 4.42 -5.66 17.29
C VAL A 154 5.56 -6.39 17.97
N THR A 155 6.14 -7.37 17.30
CA THR A 155 7.33 -8.07 17.78
C THR A 155 8.55 -7.67 16.97
N THR A 156 9.63 -7.23 17.64
CA THR A 156 10.85 -6.74 16.98
C THR A 156 12.07 -7.55 17.43
N PHE A 157 12.81 -8.06 16.44
CA PHE A 157 14.06 -8.80 16.64
C PHE A 157 15.23 -7.95 16.17
N PHE A 158 16.20 -7.75 17.06
CA PHE A 158 17.44 -7.03 16.75
C PHE A 158 18.49 -8.00 16.24
N LYS A 159 19.09 -7.69 15.09
CA LYS A 159 20.18 -8.43 14.46
C LYS A 159 21.43 -7.53 14.38
N GLU A 160 22.60 -8.11 14.07
CA GLU A 160 23.86 -7.34 13.98
C GLU A 160 23.77 -6.16 13.01
N LYS A 161 23.00 -6.29 11.92
CA LYS A 161 22.87 -5.29 10.84
C LYS A 161 21.53 -4.54 10.81
N GLY A 162 20.71 -4.64 11.87
CA GLY A 162 19.42 -3.96 11.90
C GLY A 162 18.38 -4.67 12.73
N SER A 163 17.11 -4.38 12.49
CA SER A 163 15.98 -5.00 13.15
C SER A 163 15.00 -5.59 12.14
N VAL A 164 14.24 -6.57 12.56
CA VAL A 164 13.09 -7.10 11.81
C VAL A 164 11.89 -7.07 12.74
N SER A 165 10.84 -6.35 12.34
CA SER A 165 9.60 -6.27 13.08
C SER A 165 8.49 -6.99 12.32
N TYR A 166 7.65 -7.68 13.05
CA TYR A 166 6.47 -8.36 12.54
C TYR A 166 5.23 -7.77 13.22
N ARG A 167 4.18 -7.59 12.46
CA ARG A 167 2.83 -7.25 12.96
C ARG A 167 1.77 -7.89 12.09
N ILE A 168 0.59 -8.14 12.64
CA ILE A 168 -0.58 -8.44 11.82
C ILE A 168 -0.95 -7.15 11.07
N ASP A 169 -1.15 -7.29 9.76
CA ASP A 169 -1.62 -6.23 8.90
C ASP A 169 -2.48 -6.88 7.81
N LEU A 170 -3.79 -6.78 7.99
CA LEU A 170 -4.75 -7.47 7.13
C LEU A 170 -4.84 -6.89 5.72
N ALA A 171 -4.22 -5.74 5.49
CA ALA A 171 -4.06 -5.15 4.17
C ALA A 171 -2.91 -5.75 3.36
N GLU A 172 -2.04 -6.56 4.00
CA GLU A 172 -0.98 -7.30 3.32
C GLU A 172 -1.50 -8.66 2.84
N ASP A 173 -0.97 -9.16 1.73
CA ASP A 173 -1.34 -10.43 1.09
C ASP A 173 -1.43 -11.62 2.08
N LYS A 174 -0.49 -11.71 3.02
CA LYS A 174 -0.45 -12.78 4.03
C LYS A 174 -1.01 -12.37 5.40
N GLY A 175 -1.61 -11.19 5.50
CA GLY A 175 -2.09 -10.63 6.75
C GLY A 175 -0.98 -10.35 7.79
N ILE A 176 0.30 -10.36 7.38
CA ILE A 176 1.45 -10.11 8.24
C ILE A 176 2.42 -9.17 7.52
N ARG A 177 2.67 -8.01 8.10
CA ARG A 177 3.69 -7.06 7.63
C ARG A 177 5.04 -7.37 8.28
N ILE A 178 6.08 -7.40 7.43
CA ILE A 178 7.47 -7.56 7.84
C ILE A 178 8.20 -6.27 7.51
N THR A 179 8.63 -5.54 8.55
CA THR A 179 9.42 -4.31 8.41
C THR A 179 10.87 -4.60 8.78
N ARG A 180 11.80 -4.15 7.94
CA ARG A 180 13.24 -4.26 8.18
C ARG A 180 13.82 -2.88 8.33
N GLY A 181 14.35 -2.59 9.52
CA GLY A 181 15.04 -1.35 9.82
C GLY A 181 16.56 -1.56 9.83
N ASN A 182 17.29 -0.60 9.28
CA ASN A 182 18.73 -0.51 9.49
C ASN A 182 18.99 0.27 10.77
N LYS A 183 20.11 -0.01 11.45
CA LYS A 183 20.51 0.67 12.68
C LYS A 183 20.69 2.20 12.52
N TYR A 184 20.69 2.67 11.27
CA TYR A 184 20.93 4.07 10.89
C TYR A 184 19.74 4.74 10.20
N ASP A 185 18.67 3.99 9.92
CA ASP A 185 17.44 4.56 9.34
C ASP A 185 16.51 5.08 10.45
N ALA A 186 17.01 6.06 11.18
CA ALA A 186 16.14 7.04 11.78
C ALA A 186 15.60 7.89 10.62
N ALA A 187 14.40 7.54 10.17
CA ALA A 187 13.55 8.39 9.34
C ALA A 187 14.23 9.05 8.12
N LEU A 188 14.61 8.26 7.14
CA LEU A 188 14.50 8.76 5.78
C LEU A 188 13.07 8.46 5.31
N ASP A 189 12.30 9.52 5.14
CA ASP A 189 10.99 9.55 4.48
C ASP A 189 11.13 9.14 2.98
N GLU A 190 11.89 8.07 2.70
CA GLU A 190 12.12 7.57 1.33
C GLU A 190 10.84 7.01 0.71
N ASP A 191 9.83 6.72 1.54
CA ASP A 191 8.51 6.28 1.07
C ASP A 191 7.53 7.46 0.84
N ARG A 192 7.93 8.69 1.14
CA ARG A 192 7.07 9.85 0.94
C ARG A 192 7.12 10.30 -0.51
N LEU A 193 5.97 10.25 -1.17
CA LEU A 193 5.84 10.75 -2.53
C LEU A 193 6.00 12.27 -2.57
N PRO A 194 6.74 12.82 -3.56
CA PRO A 194 6.79 14.27 -3.76
C PRO A 194 5.39 14.80 -4.09
N HIS A 195 5.17 16.09 -3.83
CA HIS A 195 3.88 16.71 -4.13
C HIS A 195 3.51 16.57 -5.61
N TYR A 196 4.47 16.78 -6.51
CA TYR A 196 4.31 16.57 -7.95
C TYR A 196 5.25 15.47 -8.44
N SER A 197 4.71 14.48 -9.15
CA SER A 197 5.47 13.43 -9.84
C SER A 197 5.15 13.50 -11.33
N PHE A 198 6.00 14.22 -12.08
CA PHE A 198 5.84 14.42 -13.52
C PHE A 198 6.26 13.16 -14.28
N GLY A 199 5.37 12.64 -15.11
CA GLY A 199 5.58 11.54 -16.03
C GLY A 199 5.75 12.02 -17.47
N ILE A 200 5.44 11.15 -18.43
CA ILE A 200 5.55 11.43 -19.87
C ILE A 200 4.27 12.11 -20.39
N TYR A 201 3.12 11.69 -19.89
CA TYR A 201 1.79 12.10 -20.37
C TYR A 201 1.09 13.07 -19.43
N GLY A 202 1.49 13.09 -18.15
CA GLY A 202 0.88 13.91 -17.14
C GLY A 202 1.66 13.95 -15.83
N CYS A 203 0.98 14.30 -14.76
CA CYS A 203 1.57 14.44 -13.44
C CYS A 203 0.65 13.83 -12.38
N TRP A 204 1.23 12.98 -11.53
CA TRP A 204 0.59 12.58 -10.29
C TRP A 204 0.83 13.63 -9.21
N VAL A 205 -0.26 14.14 -8.65
CA VAL A 205 -0.27 15.12 -7.56
C VAL A 205 -0.60 14.40 -6.27
N ASN A 206 0.31 14.48 -5.30
CA ASN A 206 0.13 13.88 -3.98
C ASN A 206 -0.59 14.86 -3.06
N ASP A 207 -1.81 14.52 -2.68
CA ASP A 207 -2.50 15.13 -1.54
C ASP A 207 -2.38 14.15 -0.36
N GLU A 208 -1.59 14.50 0.65
CA GLU A 208 -1.27 13.66 1.81
C GLU A 208 -2.53 13.09 2.51
N ASN A 209 -3.68 13.75 2.37
CA ASN A 209 -4.93 13.36 3.01
C ASN A 209 -5.88 12.58 2.08
N SER A 210 -5.70 12.66 0.76
CA SER A 210 -6.66 12.11 -0.20
C SER A 210 -6.07 11.16 -1.24
N GLY A 211 -4.78 10.81 -1.12
CA GLY A 211 -4.06 9.95 -2.07
C GLY A 211 -3.51 10.72 -3.26
N LEU A 212 -3.37 10.06 -4.41
CA LEU A 212 -2.89 10.67 -5.63
C LEU A 212 -4.05 11.09 -6.53
N SER A 213 -3.87 12.20 -7.25
CA SER A 213 -4.73 12.61 -8.36
C SER A 213 -3.88 12.79 -9.61
N TYR A 214 -4.45 12.53 -10.79
CA TYR A 214 -3.75 12.63 -12.06
C TYR A 214 -4.19 13.86 -12.83
N VAL A 215 -3.24 14.61 -13.37
CA VAL A 215 -3.45 15.82 -14.19
C VAL A 215 -2.74 15.61 -15.51
N ASN A 216 -3.47 15.69 -16.65
CA ASN A 216 -2.88 15.62 -17.97
C ASN A 216 -2.00 16.85 -18.24
N GLU A 217 -0.99 16.72 -19.09
CA GLU A 217 -0.04 17.82 -19.40
C GLU A 217 -0.76 19.09 -19.90
N GLU A 218 -1.85 18.93 -20.66
CA GLU A 218 -2.67 20.05 -21.17
C GLU A 218 -3.42 20.84 -20.09
N ASP A 219 -3.61 20.24 -18.90
CA ASP A 219 -4.33 20.81 -17.77
C ASP A 219 -3.39 21.36 -16.66
N TYR A 220 -2.07 21.43 -16.92
CA TYR A 220 -1.11 21.92 -15.93
C TYR A 220 -1.37 23.37 -15.55
N THR A 221 -1.41 23.61 -14.24
CA THR A 221 -1.47 24.98 -13.69
C THR A 221 -0.15 25.72 -13.91
N GLU A 222 -0.14 27.05 -13.78
CA GLU A 222 1.09 27.86 -13.84
C GLU A 222 2.13 27.36 -12.81
N GLU A 223 1.71 27.03 -11.60
CA GLU A 223 2.58 26.47 -10.57
C GLU A 223 3.23 25.15 -11.00
N MET A 224 2.45 24.23 -11.59
CA MET A 224 2.98 22.95 -12.09
C MET A 224 4.02 23.15 -13.20
N GLN A 225 3.78 24.09 -14.12
CA GLN A 225 4.70 24.44 -15.20
C GLN A 225 6.01 25.04 -14.66
N ASP A 226 5.93 25.90 -13.65
CA ASP A 226 7.10 26.47 -12.99
C ASP A 226 7.93 25.39 -12.30
N VAL A 227 7.31 24.49 -11.53
CA VAL A 227 7.99 23.38 -10.85
C VAL A 227 8.63 22.43 -11.87
N GLN A 228 7.93 22.07 -12.94
CA GLN A 228 8.47 21.21 -14.00
C GLN A 228 9.70 21.86 -14.66
N SER A 229 9.62 23.16 -14.95
CA SER A 229 10.74 23.93 -15.52
C SER A 229 11.96 23.97 -14.62
N ASP A 230 11.76 24.18 -13.32
CA ASP A 230 12.81 24.19 -12.30
C ASP A 230 13.49 22.80 -12.18
N LEU A 231 12.71 21.73 -12.19
CA LEU A 231 13.23 20.37 -12.16
C LEU A 231 14.07 20.05 -13.41
N ALA A 232 13.60 20.47 -14.59
CA ALA A 232 14.34 20.30 -15.84
C ALA A 232 15.66 21.09 -15.85
N GLN A 233 15.69 22.30 -15.27
CA GLN A 233 16.91 23.10 -15.14
C GLN A 233 17.92 22.43 -14.17
N LYS A 234 17.46 21.95 -13.02
CA LYS A 234 18.29 21.21 -12.04
C LYS A 234 18.89 19.96 -12.64
N ALA A 235 18.11 19.17 -13.40
CA ALA A 235 18.60 17.97 -14.09
C ALA A 235 19.69 18.28 -15.11
N ARG A 236 19.54 19.36 -15.90
CA ARG A 236 20.55 19.82 -16.86
C ARG A 236 21.84 20.28 -16.16
N HIS A 237 21.71 21.01 -15.05
CA HIS A 237 22.86 21.48 -14.28
C HIS A 237 23.67 20.31 -13.69
N ASN A 238 22.99 19.33 -13.09
CA ASN A 238 23.63 18.14 -12.53
C ASN A 238 24.33 17.29 -13.61
N SER A 239 23.74 17.16 -14.80
CA SER A 239 24.34 16.46 -15.94
C SER A 239 25.58 17.18 -16.49
N ALA A 240 25.68 18.50 -16.36
CA ALA A 240 26.82 19.29 -16.77
C ALA A 240 27.99 19.23 -15.78
N MET A 241 27.75 18.99 -14.48
CA MET A 241 28.78 18.89 -13.46
C MET A 241 29.35 17.46 -13.30
N GLY A 242 28.72 16.46 -13.89
CA GLY A 242 29.15 15.05 -13.86
C GLY A 242 30.04 14.62 -15.03
N ARG A 243 30.57 15.55 -15.83
CA ARG A 243 31.49 15.26 -16.94
C ARG A 243 32.91 15.74 -16.64
#